data_ac9e43a597eed891f15e9da94d40b6f1
#
_entry.id   ac9e43a597eed891f15e9da94d40b6f1
#
_cell.length_a   1.000
_cell.length_b   1.000
_cell.length_c   1.000
_cell.angle_alpha   90.00
_cell.angle_beta   90.00
_cell.angle_gamma   90.00
#
_symmetry.space_group_name_H-M   'P 1'
#
loop_
_entity.id
_entity.type
_entity.pdbx_description
1 polymer ?
#
loop_
_entity_poly.entity_id
_entity_poly.type
_entity_poly.pdbx_seq_one_letter_code
_entity_poly.pdbx_strand_id
1 'polypeptide(L)'
;MPRRRAALPALALGLTLASSLALADDAELGRDVYEEFCVTCHGKDMVNSGGVTFDLRKFPKDDFARFQASVLNGKGQGMPPWRGKVSDDDLKLLWAYLQSGG
;
A
#
# COMPACT_ATOMS: atom_id res chain seq x y z
N MET A 1 43.43 28.13 -18.95
CA MET A 1 42.99 26.96 -19.24
C MET A 1 41.80 26.57 -18.60
N PRO A 2 40.92 26.29 -19.30
CA PRO A 2 39.66 25.94 -18.74
C PRO A 2 39.68 24.59 -18.11
N ARG A 3 38.91 24.48 -17.14
CA ARG A 3 38.76 23.27 -16.51
C ARG A 3 37.42 22.81 -16.68
N ARG A 4 37.22 21.62 -16.84
CA ARG A 4 35.96 21.08 -16.94
C ARG A 4 35.65 20.45 -15.73
N ARG A 5 34.55 20.59 -15.23
CA ARG A 5 34.16 20.01 -14.05
C ARG A 5 33.15 19.03 -14.36
N ALA A 6 33.15 17.92 -13.82
CA ALA A 6 32.21 16.87 -14.11
C ALA A 6 31.36 16.62 -12.90
N ALA A 7 30.27 17.28 -12.80
CA ALA A 7 29.45 17.18 -11.63
C ALA A 7 28.21 16.36 -11.80
N LEU A 8 28.13 15.55 -12.84
CA LEU A 8 26.88 14.89 -13.17
C LEU A 8 26.44 13.72 -12.33
N PRO A 9 27.31 12.92 -11.73
CA PRO A 9 26.87 11.74 -11.00
C PRO A 9 25.92 11.99 -9.84
N ALA A 10 25.95 13.16 -9.27
CA ALA A 10 25.12 13.45 -8.11
C ALA A 10 23.63 13.48 -8.43
N LEU A 11 23.27 13.78 -9.66
CA LEU A 11 21.86 13.82 -10.06
C LEU A 11 21.20 12.47 -10.04
N ALA A 12 21.92 11.43 -10.45
CA ALA A 12 21.36 10.09 -10.49
C ALA A 12 21.00 9.60 -9.11
N LEU A 13 21.82 9.90 -8.11
CA LEU A 13 21.56 9.53 -6.74
C LEU A 13 20.31 10.21 -6.20
N GLY A 14 20.11 11.49 -6.54
CA GLY A 14 18.95 12.21 -6.10
C GLY A 14 17.66 11.62 -6.60
N LEU A 15 17.64 11.15 -7.84
CA LEU A 15 16.46 10.54 -8.40
C LEU A 15 16.10 9.23 -7.71
N THR A 16 17.11 8.42 -7.38
CA THR A 16 16.87 7.16 -6.69
C THR A 16 16.26 7.39 -5.32
N LEU A 17 16.77 8.36 -4.56
CA LEU A 17 16.23 8.68 -3.24
C LEU A 17 14.80 9.19 -3.33
N ALA A 18 14.49 10.01 -4.34
CA ALA A 18 13.15 10.55 -4.50
C ALA A 18 12.13 9.43 -4.74
N SER A 19 12.50 8.41 -5.52
CA SER A 19 11.61 7.29 -5.77
C SER A 19 11.33 6.49 -4.51
N SER A 20 12.35 6.27 -3.67
CA SER A 20 12.16 5.54 -2.42
C SER A 20 11.26 6.30 -1.46
N LEU A 21 11.41 7.62 -1.38
CA LEU A 21 10.57 8.44 -0.53
C LEU A 21 9.12 8.44 -1.00
N ALA A 22 8.89 8.46 -2.31
CA ALA A 22 7.53 8.42 -2.84
C ALA A 22 6.81 7.12 -2.47
N LEU A 23 7.51 5.99 -2.52
CA LEU A 23 6.91 4.70 -2.11
C LEU A 23 6.60 4.67 -0.62
N ALA A 24 7.47 5.26 0.21
CA ALA A 24 7.23 5.31 1.64
C ALA A 24 6.02 6.20 1.95
N ASP A 25 5.87 7.32 1.25
CA ASP A 25 4.73 8.21 1.43
C ASP A 25 3.43 7.53 1.02
N ASP A 26 3.44 6.75 -0.07
CA ASP A 26 2.26 6.01 -0.50
C ASP A 26 1.84 4.98 0.54
N ALA A 27 2.78 4.30 1.15
CA ALA A 27 2.47 3.34 2.21
C ALA A 27 1.84 4.03 3.43
N GLU A 28 2.31 5.21 3.80
CA GLU A 28 1.72 5.96 4.90
C GLU A 28 0.30 6.42 4.56
N LEU A 29 0.08 6.94 3.37
CA LEU A 29 -1.26 7.33 2.93
C LEU A 29 -2.17 6.12 2.87
N GLY A 30 -1.65 4.98 2.43
CA GLY A 30 -2.40 3.74 2.42
C GLY A 30 -2.78 3.27 3.81
N ARG A 31 -1.92 3.50 4.80
CA ARG A 31 -2.24 3.21 6.19
C ARG A 31 -3.44 4.02 6.65
N ASP A 32 -3.52 5.30 6.27
CA ASP A 32 -4.65 6.13 6.63
C ASP A 32 -5.95 5.59 6.05
N VAL A 33 -5.93 5.16 4.79
CA VAL A 33 -7.09 4.52 4.16
C VAL A 33 -7.45 3.24 4.89
N TYR A 34 -6.46 2.43 5.22
CA TYR A 34 -6.66 1.19 5.94
C TYR A 34 -7.34 1.43 7.29
N GLU A 35 -6.89 2.43 8.03
CA GLU A 35 -7.46 2.73 9.34
C GLU A 35 -8.87 3.27 9.25
N GLU A 36 -9.23 3.83 8.12
CA GLU A 36 -10.58 4.31 7.92
C GLU A 36 -11.57 3.17 7.64
N PHE A 37 -11.19 2.19 6.84
CA PHE A 37 -12.15 1.20 6.33
C PHE A 37 -11.87 -0.24 6.76
N CYS A 38 -10.68 -0.58 7.14
CA CYS A 38 -10.27 -1.99 7.27
C CYS A 38 -9.93 -2.42 8.69
N VAL A 39 -9.53 -1.48 9.53
CA VAL A 39 -8.96 -1.78 10.84
C VAL A 39 -9.93 -2.51 11.78
N THR A 40 -11.21 -2.19 11.68
CA THR A 40 -12.20 -2.77 12.58
C THR A 40 -12.21 -4.29 12.52
N CYS A 41 -12.05 -4.86 11.33
CA CYS A 41 -12.05 -6.31 11.16
C CYS A 41 -10.65 -6.89 11.06
N HIS A 42 -9.72 -6.18 10.41
CA HIS A 42 -8.38 -6.73 10.16
C HIS A 42 -7.35 -6.38 11.22
N GLY A 43 -7.67 -5.45 12.11
CA GLY A 43 -6.80 -5.14 13.23
C GLY A 43 -5.77 -4.08 12.92
N LYS A 44 -5.25 -3.45 13.98
CA LYS A 44 -4.23 -2.41 13.85
C LYS A 44 -2.96 -3.03 13.29
N ASP A 45 -2.33 -2.32 12.36
CA ASP A 45 -1.09 -2.77 11.72
C ASP A 45 -1.25 -4.15 11.05
N MET A 46 -2.46 -4.47 10.62
CA MET A 46 -2.81 -5.74 9.99
C MET A 46 -2.66 -6.96 10.92
N VAL A 47 -2.62 -6.73 12.20
CA VAL A 47 -2.52 -7.83 13.18
C VAL A 47 -3.93 -8.16 13.67
N ASN A 48 -4.42 -9.35 13.33
CA ASN A 48 -5.74 -9.77 13.78
C ASN A 48 -5.78 -9.88 15.29
N SER A 49 -6.90 -9.48 15.87
CA SER A 49 -7.09 -9.61 17.32
C SER A 49 -7.73 -10.93 17.68
N GLY A 50 -7.51 -11.95 16.87
CA GLY A 50 -7.98 -13.30 17.20
C GLY A 50 -9.34 -13.61 16.64
N GLY A 51 -9.64 -13.85 15.53
CA GLY A 51 -10.91 -14.18 14.94
C GLY A 51 -10.69 -14.94 13.65
N VAL A 52 -11.72 -15.00 12.84
CA VAL A 52 -11.68 -15.72 11.58
C VAL A 52 -11.24 -14.86 10.41
N THR A 53 -10.91 -13.58 10.66
CA THR A 53 -10.50 -12.66 9.61
C THR A 53 -9.15 -13.06 9.05
N PHE A 54 -9.03 -13.04 7.72
CA PHE A 54 -7.79 -13.40 7.05
C PHE A 54 -6.65 -12.46 7.45
N ASP A 55 -5.48 -13.04 7.70
CA ASP A 55 -4.29 -12.27 8.05
C ASP A 55 -3.72 -11.63 6.79
N LEU A 56 -3.90 -10.32 6.65
CA LEU A 56 -3.48 -9.61 5.45
C LEU A 56 -1.98 -9.65 5.20
N ARG A 57 -1.19 -9.91 6.24
CA ARG A 57 0.26 -10.05 6.06
C ARG A 57 0.62 -11.28 5.24
N LYS A 58 -0.30 -12.23 5.13
CA LYS A 58 -0.12 -13.45 4.33
C LYS A 58 -0.66 -13.30 2.91
N PHE A 59 -1.24 -12.17 2.56
CA PHE A 59 -1.79 -11.98 1.22
C PHE A 59 -0.64 -11.95 0.20
N PRO A 60 -0.81 -12.58 -0.98
CA PRO A 60 0.24 -12.58 -2.01
C PRO A 60 0.60 -11.18 -2.44
N LYS A 61 1.89 -10.84 -2.40
CA LYS A 61 2.36 -9.50 -2.71
C LYS A 61 2.48 -9.22 -4.19
N ASP A 62 2.24 -10.22 -5.03
CA ASP A 62 2.35 -10.10 -6.48
C ASP A 62 1.01 -10.23 -7.19
N ASP A 63 -0.10 -10.18 -6.47
CA ASP A 63 -1.42 -10.38 -7.06
C ASP A 63 -2.36 -9.21 -6.74
N PHE A 64 -2.08 -8.08 -7.37
CA PHE A 64 -2.91 -6.88 -7.18
C PHE A 64 -4.34 -7.11 -7.67
N ALA A 65 -4.51 -7.84 -8.76
CA ALA A 65 -5.85 -8.08 -9.32
C ALA A 65 -6.75 -8.80 -8.32
N ARG A 66 -6.20 -9.78 -7.62
CA ARG A 66 -6.94 -10.50 -6.59
C ARG A 66 -7.27 -9.59 -5.41
N PHE A 67 -6.33 -8.74 -5.01
CA PHE A 67 -6.56 -7.78 -3.94
C PHE A 67 -7.69 -6.83 -4.32
N GLN A 68 -7.62 -6.26 -5.51
CA GLN A 68 -8.64 -5.35 -6.01
C GLN A 68 -10.02 -6.00 -6.02
N ALA A 69 -10.12 -7.19 -6.56
CA ALA A 69 -11.39 -7.91 -6.61
C ALA A 69 -11.94 -8.18 -5.21
N SER A 70 -11.09 -8.56 -4.27
CA SER A 70 -11.51 -8.84 -2.90
C SER A 70 -12.05 -7.61 -2.21
N VAL A 71 -11.40 -6.48 -2.37
CA VAL A 71 -11.85 -5.23 -1.75
C VAL A 71 -13.13 -4.72 -2.38
N LEU A 72 -13.17 -4.68 -3.70
CA LEU A 72 -14.32 -4.07 -4.40
C LEU A 72 -15.56 -4.93 -4.33
N ASN A 73 -15.41 -6.23 -4.38
CA ASN A 73 -16.57 -7.15 -4.44
C ASN A 73 -16.87 -7.84 -3.12
N GLY A 74 -15.98 -7.73 -2.14
CA GLY A 74 -16.15 -8.39 -0.87
C GLY A 74 -15.80 -9.87 -0.94
N LYS A 75 -15.90 -10.53 0.21
CA LYS A 75 -15.60 -11.95 0.36
C LYS A 75 -16.71 -12.59 1.17
N GLY A 76 -17.70 -13.14 0.49
CA GLY A 76 -18.80 -13.82 1.16
C GLY A 76 -19.55 -12.91 2.11
N GLN A 77 -19.97 -13.46 3.25
CA GLN A 77 -20.75 -12.70 4.21
C GLN A 77 -19.87 -11.94 5.21
N GLY A 78 -18.59 -12.28 5.28
CA GLY A 78 -17.70 -11.69 6.27
C GLY A 78 -17.14 -10.34 5.89
N MET A 79 -16.74 -10.16 4.64
CA MET A 79 -16.17 -8.92 4.17
C MET A 79 -17.11 -8.26 3.16
N PRO A 80 -17.66 -7.09 3.48
CA PRO A 80 -18.57 -6.42 2.54
C PRO A 80 -17.82 -5.85 1.34
N PRO A 81 -18.53 -5.60 0.23
CA PRO A 81 -17.92 -4.94 -0.91
C PRO A 81 -17.70 -3.45 -0.62
N TRP A 82 -16.55 -2.94 -1.01
CA TRP A 82 -16.18 -1.54 -0.79
C TRP A 82 -16.25 -0.71 -2.07
N ARG A 83 -16.83 -1.29 -3.12
CA ARG A 83 -17.02 -0.58 -4.38
C ARG A 83 -17.84 0.68 -4.14
N GLY A 84 -17.38 1.81 -4.65
CA GLY A 84 -18.06 3.09 -4.45
C GLY A 84 -17.64 3.83 -3.19
N LYS A 85 -16.92 3.17 -2.26
CA LYS A 85 -16.40 3.81 -1.05
C LYS A 85 -14.88 3.94 -1.08
N VAL A 86 -14.21 2.96 -1.66
CA VAL A 86 -12.76 2.97 -1.84
C VAL A 86 -12.50 3.24 -3.31
N SER A 87 -11.82 4.34 -3.60
CA SER A 87 -11.51 4.73 -4.98
C SER A 87 -10.37 3.89 -5.54
N ASP A 88 -10.15 3.98 -6.85
CA ASP A 88 -9.03 3.31 -7.48
C ASP A 88 -7.69 3.82 -6.94
N ASP A 89 -7.60 5.12 -6.66
CA ASP A 89 -6.40 5.69 -6.05
C ASP A 89 -6.21 5.15 -4.63
N ASP A 90 -7.27 5.07 -3.85
CA ASP A 90 -7.20 4.49 -2.51
C ASP A 90 -6.77 3.04 -2.55
N LEU A 91 -7.22 2.27 -3.55
CA LEU A 91 -6.80 0.87 -3.70
C LEU A 91 -5.30 0.77 -3.91
N LYS A 92 -4.73 1.65 -4.71
CA LYS A 92 -3.29 1.65 -4.95
C LYS A 92 -2.50 2.01 -3.69
N LEU A 93 -3.02 2.96 -2.92
CA LEU A 93 -2.41 3.32 -1.64
C LEU A 93 -2.51 2.17 -0.64
N LEU A 94 -3.66 1.53 -0.54
CA LEU A 94 -3.83 0.35 0.29
C LEU A 94 -2.86 -0.75 -0.10
N TRP A 95 -2.68 -0.96 -1.41
CA TRP A 95 -1.74 -1.96 -1.89
C TRP A 95 -0.31 -1.63 -1.47
N ALA A 96 0.08 -0.36 -1.55
CA ALA A 96 1.40 0.07 -1.10
C ALA A 96 1.59 -0.21 0.40
N TYR A 97 0.55 0.03 1.20
CA TYR A 97 0.60 -0.27 2.63
C TYR A 97 0.73 -1.77 2.87
N LEU A 98 -0.03 -2.58 2.14
CA LEU A 98 0.06 -4.04 2.25
C LEU A 98 1.47 -4.53 1.90
N GLN A 99 2.06 -3.97 0.84
CA GLN A 99 3.41 -4.30 0.42
C GLN A 99 4.44 -3.97 1.49
N SER A 100 4.20 -2.93 2.27
CA SER A 100 5.13 -2.50 3.31
C SER A 100 5.13 -3.43 4.53
N GLY A 101 4.11 -4.27 4.66
CA GLY A 101 4.01 -5.19 5.78
C GLY A 101 3.30 -4.61 7.00
N GLY A 102 2.68 -3.46 6.83
CA GLY A 102 1.91 -2.85 7.92
C GLY A 102 2.61 -1.74 8.67
#